data_c5c4b0ac72ef493fc4cff0c79bc27962
#
_entry.id   c5c4b0ac72ef493fc4cff0c79bc27962
#
_cell.length_a   1.000
_cell.length_b   1.000
_cell.length_c   1.000
_cell.angle_alpha   90.00
_cell.angle_beta   90.00
_cell.angle_gamma   90.00
#
_symmetry.space_group_name_H-M   'P 1'
#
loop_
_entity.id
_entity.type
_entity.pdbx_description
1 polymer ?
#
loop_
_entity_poly.entity_id
_entity_poly.type
_entity_poly.pdbx_seq_one_letter_code
_entity_poly.pdbx_strand_id
1 'polypeptide(L)'
;MGVYKAKEGKTKDGRIWFFKLRYQDMDGKNKQYKSGKYATKKEAQDEERIYLVTSTNKVEDNNMTFQDLYNEFRAHNDKEMRPTTIYGYKNKEKYIECFYKVKVKNFNIMHFTEWENDIDSKSLSLRTKNDIYKFLKSILNFGVKWHEFNFIDVYNKMTKFTDPTAHRKEMSYYTYEDFKKFISYAQDLKTKVTFEILYYCGLRKGELKALTWKDIYFDKRILSVNKQLTQLNNKGKFEFSDTKTKDSKRIVPITKVLLNDLKELQS
;
A
#
# COMPACT_ATOMS: atom_id res chain seq x y z
N MET A 1 -3.26 -29.63 -5.66
CA MET A 1 -2.31 -28.82 -6.45
C MET A 1 -1.04 -28.70 -5.64
N GLY A 2 0.13 -28.70 -6.25
CA GLY A 2 1.36 -28.48 -5.53
C GLY A 2 2.62 -28.83 -6.32
N VAL A 3 3.73 -28.30 -5.81
CA VAL A 3 5.08 -28.53 -6.34
C VAL A 3 5.73 -29.70 -5.59
N TYR A 4 6.29 -30.61 -6.32
CA TYR A 4 6.85 -31.87 -5.82
C TYR A 4 8.31 -32.00 -6.22
N LYS A 5 9.07 -32.72 -5.41
CA LYS A 5 10.46 -33.12 -5.69
C LYS A 5 10.45 -34.53 -6.25
N ALA A 6 11.12 -34.78 -7.37
CA ALA A 6 11.25 -36.11 -7.92
C ALA A 6 12.15 -36.97 -6.99
N LYS A 7 11.68 -38.16 -6.63
CA LYS A 7 12.46 -39.12 -5.80
C LYS A 7 13.60 -39.74 -6.58
N GLU A 8 13.38 -39.99 -7.88
CA GLU A 8 14.34 -40.58 -8.82
C GLU A 8 14.33 -39.87 -10.17
N GLY A 9 15.37 -40.03 -10.96
CA GLY A 9 15.41 -39.54 -12.34
C GLY A 9 15.69 -38.02 -12.45
N LYS A 10 16.82 -37.55 -11.93
CA LYS A 10 17.35 -36.21 -12.29
C LYS A 10 17.51 -36.12 -13.80
N THR A 11 17.17 -34.98 -14.39
CA THR A 11 17.61 -34.68 -15.76
C THR A 11 19.12 -34.52 -15.79
N LYS A 12 19.72 -34.62 -16.98
CA LYS A 12 21.19 -34.38 -17.15
C LYS A 12 21.61 -33.06 -16.50
N ASP A 13 20.74 -32.05 -16.46
CA ASP A 13 20.96 -30.72 -15.91
C ASP A 13 20.59 -30.61 -14.39
N GLY A 14 20.35 -31.73 -13.72
CA GLY A 14 20.06 -31.75 -12.27
C GLY A 14 18.66 -31.27 -11.85
N ARG A 15 17.76 -31.00 -12.78
CA ARG A 15 16.39 -30.53 -12.51
C ARG A 15 15.56 -31.63 -11.87
N ILE A 16 14.90 -31.30 -10.75
CA ILE A 16 14.18 -32.28 -9.93
C ILE A 16 12.79 -31.79 -9.49
N TRP A 17 12.47 -30.52 -9.62
CA TRP A 17 11.20 -29.96 -9.19
C TRP A 17 10.18 -29.97 -10.31
N PHE A 18 8.94 -30.32 -10.01
CA PHE A 18 7.82 -30.30 -10.97
C PHE A 18 6.51 -30.02 -10.24
N PHE A 19 5.47 -29.56 -10.94
CA PHE A 19 4.14 -29.40 -10.40
C PHE A 19 3.16 -30.38 -11.05
N LYS A 20 2.07 -30.63 -10.32
CA LYS A 20 0.94 -31.44 -10.78
C LYS A 20 -0.36 -30.70 -10.56
N LEU A 21 -1.21 -30.70 -11.59
CA LEU A 21 -2.54 -30.12 -11.55
C LEU A 21 -3.57 -31.22 -11.82
N ARG A 22 -4.67 -31.19 -11.09
CA ARG A 22 -5.83 -32.02 -11.36
C ARG A 22 -6.88 -31.15 -12.06
N TYR A 23 -7.46 -31.61 -13.12
CA TYR A 23 -8.53 -30.92 -13.83
C TYR A 23 -9.57 -31.96 -14.31
N GLN A 24 -10.79 -31.50 -14.55
CA GLN A 24 -11.81 -32.30 -15.24
C GLN A 24 -11.71 -31.99 -16.73
N ASP A 25 -11.72 -33.05 -17.55
CA ASP A 25 -11.84 -32.90 -19.00
C ASP A 25 -13.26 -32.53 -19.42
N MET A 26 -13.48 -32.32 -20.72
CA MET A 26 -14.80 -31.97 -21.28
C MET A 26 -15.89 -33.02 -20.99
N ASP A 27 -15.51 -34.25 -20.70
CA ASP A 27 -16.39 -35.36 -20.35
C ASP A 27 -16.62 -35.49 -18.85
N GLY A 28 -16.08 -34.54 -18.03
CA GLY A 28 -16.19 -34.56 -16.57
C GLY A 28 -15.25 -35.55 -15.87
N LYS A 29 -14.33 -36.21 -16.62
CA LYS A 29 -13.38 -37.16 -16.05
C LYS A 29 -12.17 -36.41 -15.41
N ASN A 30 -11.80 -36.85 -14.19
CA ASN A 30 -10.65 -36.33 -13.52
C ASN A 30 -9.36 -36.76 -14.21
N LYS A 31 -8.58 -35.78 -14.69
CA LYS A 31 -7.25 -35.96 -15.27
C LYS A 31 -6.19 -35.24 -14.46
N GLN A 32 -4.94 -35.64 -14.66
CA GLN A 32 -3.77 -35.04 -14.02
C GLN A 32 -2.76 -34.58 -15.06
N TYR A 33 -2.43 -33.30 -15.02
CA TYR A 33 -1.30 -32.75 -15.76
C TYR A 33 -0.05 -32.78 -14.88
N LYS A 34 1.09 -33.16 -15.45
CA LYS A 34 2.40 -33.11 -14.83
C LYS A 34 3.34 -32.27 -15.69
N SER A 35 3.93 -31.24 -15.09
CA SER A 35 4.86 -30.36 -15.80
C SER A 35 6.20 -31.03 -16.13
N GLY A 36 7.02 -30.35 -16.93
CA GLY A 36 8.46 -30.58 -17.02
C GLY A 36 9.16 -30.42 -15.66
N LYS A 37 10.46 -30.69 -15.62
CA LYS A 37 11.27 -30.54 -14.41
C LYS A 37 12.01 -29.22 -14.40
N TYR A 38 12.06 -28.58 -13.23
CA TYR A 38 12.70 -27.28 -12.98
C TYR A 38 13.87 -27.44 -12.00
N ALA A 39 14.81 -26.49 -12.04
CA ALA A 39 16.01 -26.52 -11.22
C ALA A 39 15.70 -26.22 -9.74
N THR A 40 14.81 -25.25 -9.48
CA THR A 40 14.46 -24.83 -8.14
C THR A 40 12.97 -25.00 -7.86
N LYS A 41 12.62 -25.09 -6.57
CA LYS A 41 11.22 -25.11 -6.12
C LYS A 41 10.49 -23.83 -6.49
N LYS A 42 11.18 -22.69 -6.40
CA LYS A 42 10.61 -21.38 -6.72
C LYS A 42 10.25 -21.28 -8.21
N GLU A 43 11.15 -21.69 -9.07
CA GLU A 43 10.92 -21.75 -10.52
C GLU A 43 9.70 -22.62 -10.87
N ALA A 44 9.59 -23.81 -10.25
CA ALA A 44 8.45 -24.68 -10.44
C ALA A 44 7.13 -24.06 -9.92
N GLN A 45 7.18 -23.25 -8.86
CA GLN A 45 6.02 -22.54 -8.33
C GLN A 45 5.60 -21.36 -9.22
N ASP A 46 6.57 -20.64 -9.77
CA ASP A 46 6.30 -19.53 -10.68
C ASP A 46 5.70 -20.06 -11.99
N GLU A 47 6.24 -21.18 -12.52
CA GLU A 47 5.70 -21.85 -13.69
C GLU A 47 4.33 -22.50 -13.44
N GLU A 48 4.05 -23.04 -12.24
CA GLU A 48 2.72 -23.51 -11.86
C GLU A 48 1.71 -22.36 -11.93
N ARG A 49 2.07 -21.18 -11.41
CA ARG A 49 1.22 -19.98 -11.48
C ARG A 49 0.97 -19.55 -12.93
N ILE A 50 2.04 -19.49 -13.73
CA ILE A 50 1.95 -19.17 -15.16
C ILE A 50 1.02 -20.15 -15.88
N TYR A 51 1.20 -21.44 -15.66
CA TYR A 51 0.38 -22.47 -16.29
C TYR A 51 -1.09 -22.39 -15.87
N LEU A 52 -1.38 -22.14 -14.59
CA LEU A 52 -2.74 -21.94 -14.10
C LEU A 52 -3.40 -20.75 -14.79
N VAL A 53 -2.69 -19.64 -14.93
CA VAL A 53 -3.18 -18.42 -15.58
C VAL A 53 -3.39 -18.64 -17.10
N THR A 54 -2.53 -19.43 -17.76
CA THR A 54 -2.63 -19.68 -19.21
C THR A 54 -3.60 -20.81 -19.58
N SER A 55 -3.79 -21.80 -18.71
CA SER A 55 -4.64 -22.96 -18.98
C SER A 55 -6.12 -22.74 -18.61
N THR A 56 -6.42 -21.77 -17.77
CA THR A 56 -7.79 -21.37 -17.42
C THR A 56 -8.42 -20.42 -18.45
N ASN A 57 -7.96 -20.40 -19.69
CA ASN A 57 -8.61 -19.68 -20.80
C ASN A 57 -10.01 -20.22 -21.16
N LYS A 58 -10.81 -20.61 -20.19
CA LYS A 58 -12.26 -20.50 -20.23
C LYS A 58 -12.65 -19.12 -19.71
N VAL A 59 -12.14 -18.09 -20.38
CA VAL A 59 -12.78 -16.78 -20.30
C VAL A 59 -14.11 -16.95 -21.03
N GLU A 60 -15.19 -17.14 -20.30
CA GLU A 60 -16.52 -16.75 -20.78
C GLU A 60 -16.33 -15.40 -21.48
N ASP A 61 -17.08 -15.14 -22.52
CA ASP A 61 -16.96 -13.95 -23.37
C ASP A 61 -17.26 -12.69 -22.55
N ASN A 62 -16.36 -12.41 -21.63
CA ASN A 62 -16.52 -11.40 -20.60
C ASN A 62 -16.19 -10.05 -21.24
N ASN A 63 -17.23 -9.33 -21.64
CA ASN A 63 -17.16 -7.99 -22.20
C ASN A 63 -16.84 -6.92 -21.15
N MET A 64 -16.40 -7.33 -19.95
CA MET A 64 -16.02 -6.45 -18.84
C MET A 64 -15.01 -5.40 -19.29
N THR A 65 -15.33 -4.15 -19.05
CA THR A 65 -14.40 -3.04 -19.25
C THR A 65 -13.49 -2.87 -18.05
N PHE A 66 -12.40 -2.16 -18.23
CA PHE A 66 -11.51 -1.80 -17.11
C PHE A 66 -12.24 -0.97 -16.04
N GLN A 67 -13.23 -0.15 -16.45
CA GLN A 67 -14.08 0.60 -15.53
C GLN A 67 -14.92 -0.34 -14.66
N ASP A 68 -15.49 -1.40 -15.25
CA ASP A 68 -16.27 -2.39 -14.50
C ASP A 68 -15.38 -3.11 -13.49
N LEU A 69 -14.20 -3.55 -13.90
CA LEU A 69 -13.20 -4.14 -13.00
C LEU A 69 -12.80 -3.19 -11.86
N TYR A 70 -12.60 -1.91 -12.17
CA TYR A 70 -12.30 -0.90 -11.16
C TYR A 70 -13.46 -0.69 -10.19
N ASN A 71 -14.69 -0.64 -10.67
CA ASN A 71 -15.88 -0.49 -9.84
C ASN A 71 -16.03 -1.67 -8.87
N GLU A 72 -15.81 -2.89 -9.35
CA GLU A 72 -15.85 -4.10 -8.50
C GLU A 72 -14.70 -4.11 -7.49
N PHE A 73 -13.48 -3.75 -7.92
CA PHE A 73 -12.35 -3.57 -7.02
C PHE A 73 -12.68 -2.58 -5.89
N ARG A 74 -13.34 -1.46 -6.20
CA ARG A 74 -13.77 -0.47 -5.22
C ARG A 74 -14.85 -1.03 -4.30
N ALA A 75 -15.89 -1.64 -4.85
CA ALA A 75 -17.00 -2.21 -4.08
C ALA A 75 -16.53 -3.30 -3.10
N HIS A 76 -15.51 -4.08 -3.49
CA HIS A 76 -14.91 -5.10 -2.64
C HIS A 76 -14.06 -4.49 -1.53
N ASN A 77 -13.17 -3.57 -1.86
CA ASN A 77 -12.15 -3.08 -0.94
C ASN A 77 -12.64 -1.94 -0.03
N ASP A 78 -13.57 -1.09 -0.49
CA ASP A 78 -14.03 0.08 0.27
C ASP A 78 -14.75 -0.31 1.57
N LYS A 79 -15.28 -1.53 1.67
CA LYS A 79 -15.95 -2.04 2.87
C LYS A 79 -15.00 -2.19 4.07
N GLU A 80 -13.75 -2.54 3.79
CA GLU A 80 -12.75 -2.84 4.82
C GLU A 80 -11.70 -1.73 4.96
N MET A 81 -11.67 -0.78 4.02
CA MET A 81 -10.64 0.27 3.99
C MET A 81 -11.00 1.47 4.85
N ARG A 82 -9.98 2.08 5.42
CA ARG A 82 -10.14 3.35 6.13
C ARG A 82 -10.54 4.47 5.16
N PRO A 83 -11.39 5.45 5.60
CA PRO A 83 -11.83 6.57 4.77
C PRO A 83 -10.69 7.33 4.07
N THR A 84 -9.53 7.46 4.74
CA THR A 84 -8.34 8.10 4.15
C THR A 84 -7.74 7.33 2.98
N THR A 85 -7.79 6.00 3.02
CA THR A 85 -7.32 5.15 1.92
C THR A 85 -8.25 5.26 0.73
N ILE A 86 -9.57 5.23 0.99
CA ILE A 86 -10.62 5.43 -0.03
C ILE A 86 -10.42 6.79 -0.72
N TYR A 87 -10.21 7.84 0.07
CA TYR A 87 -9.91 9.17 -0.47
C TYR A 87 -8.63 9.20 -1.31
N GLY A 88 -7.59 8.52 -0.85
CA GLY A 88 -6.34 8.37 -1.58
C GLY A 88 -6.51 7.65 -2.94
N TYR A 89 -7.41 6.68 -3.03
CA TYR A 89 -7.75 6.01 -4.29
C TYR A 89 -8.52 6.95 -5.24
N LYS A 90 -9.50 7.70 -4.74
CA LYS A 90 -10.20 8.72 -5.53
C LYS A 90 -9.26 9.72 -6.20
N ASN A 91 -8.22 10.16 -5.49
CA ASN A 91 -7.24 11.08 -6.05
C ASN A 91 -6.35 10.47 -7.14
N LYS A 92 -6.26 9.13 -7.20
CA LYS A 92 -5.47 8.40 -8.18
C LYS A 92 -6.30 7.94 -9.38
N GLU A 93 -7.61 7.91 -9.25
CA GLU A 93 -8.57 7.45 -10.27
C GLU A 93 -8.33 8.12 -11.62
N LYS A 94 -8.18 9.44 -11.64
CA LYS A 94 -7.91 10.22 -12.85
C LYS A 94 -6.71 9.75 -13.69
N TYR A 95 -5.78 9.01 -13.08
CA TYR A 95 -4.60 8.49 -13.77
C TYR A 95 -4.83 7.13 -14.43
N ILE A 96 -5.98 6.50 -14.22
CA ILE A 96 -6.36 5.23 -14.82
C ILE A 96 -7.60 5.33 -15.70
N GLU A 97 -8.24 6.50 -15.78
CA GLU A 97 -9.44 6.76 -16.59
C GLU A 97 -9.21 6.47 -18.08
N CYS A 98 -7.98 6.62 -18.57
CA CYS A 98 -7.60 6.26 -19.93
C CYS A 98 -7.91 4.81 -20.29
N PHE A 99 -7.95 3.92 -19.30
CA PHE A 99 -8.27 2.50 -19.50
C PHE A 99 -9.75 2.17 -19.45
N TYR A 100 -10.62 3.08 -18.98
CA TYR A 100 -12.00 2.77 -18.65
C TYR A 100 -12.79 2.10 -19.79
N LYS A 101 -12.53 2.51 -21.02
CA LYS A 101 -13.20 1.95 -22.22
C LYS A 101 -12.51 0.69 -22.76
N VAL A 102 -11.34 0.34 -22.24
CA VAL A 102 -10.62 -0.85 -22.70
C VAL A 102 -11.28 -2.09 -22.11
N LYS A 103 -11.62 -3.06 -22.95
CA LYS A 103 -12.07 -4.37 -22.47
C LYS A 103 -10.91 -5.07 -21.75
N VAL A 104 -11.13 -5.61 -20.57
CA VAL A 104 -10.07 -6.21 -19.74
C VAL A 104 -9.32 -7.31 -20.49
N LYS A 105 -10.04 -8.12 -21.28
CA LYS A 105 -9.43 -9.16 -22.12
C LYS A 105 -8.46 -8.62 -23.18
N ASN A 106 -8.59 -7.36 -23.56
CA ASN A 106 -7.73 -6.69 -24.56
C ASN A 106 -6.64 -5.84 -23.92
N PHE A 107 -6.67 -5.72 -22.57
CA PHE A 107 -5.65 -4.95 -21.86
C PHE A 107 -4.29 -5.66 -21.96
N ASN A 108 -3.32 -4.98 -22.55
CA ASN A 108 -2.03 -5.56 -22.92
C ASN A 108 -0.87 -4.60 -22.64
N ILE A 109 0.33 -5.05 -22.98
CA ILE A 109 1.58 -4.34 -22.76
C ILE A 109 1.62 -2.96 -23.44
N MET A 110 0.95 -2.77 -24.59
CA MET A 110 0.97 -1.47 -25.30
C MET A 110 0.20 -0.42 -24.48
N HIS A 111 -0.98 -0.76 -23.99
CA HIS A 111 -1.77 0.12 -23.11
C HIS A 111 -0.97 0.52 -21.87
N PHE A 112 -0.27 -0.45 -21.26
CA PHE A 112 0.56 -0.19 -20.09
C PHE A 112 1.74 0.74 -20.44
N THR A 113 2.44 0.52 -21.55
CA THR A 113 3.60 1.32 -21.95
C THR A 113 3.21 2.76 -22.28
N GLU A 114 2.09 2.97 -22.97
CA GLU A 114 1.56 4.30 -23.26
C GLU A 114 1.22 5.05 -21.96
N TRP A 115 0.56 4.37 -21.03
CA TRP A 115 0.24 4.93 -19.72
C TRP A 115 1.50 5.22 -18.90
N GLU A 116 2.48 4.32 -18.89
CA GLU A 116 3.74 4.49 -18.18
C GLU A 116 4.47 5.74 -18.67
N ASN A 117 4.57 5.94 -19.98
CA ASN A 117 5.16 7.12 -20.59
C ASN A 117 4.38 8.41 -20.26
N ASP A 118 3.04 8.33 -20.26
CA ASP A 118 2.19 9.47 -19.86
C ASP A 118 2.41 9.84 -18.39
N ILE A 119 2.45 8.89 -17.49
CA ILE A 119 2.75 9.14 -16.07
C ILE A 119 4.17 9.67 -15.87
N ASP A 120 5.15 9.14 -16.63
CA ASP A 120 6.53 9.59 -16.50
C ASP A 120 6.74 11.02 -17.02
N SER A 121 6.03 11.43 -18.05
CA SER A 121 6.07 12.78 -18.59
C SER A 121 5.47 13.85 -17.64
N LYS A 122 4.64 13.45 -16.67
CA LYS A 122 3.98 14.38 -15.76
C LYS A 122 4.96 14.90 -14.70
N SER A 123 4.84 16.17 -14.36
CA SER A 123 5.58 16.82 -13.26
C SER A 123 5.09 16.33 -11.89
N LEU A 124 5.31 15.04 -11.61
CA LEU A 124 4.96 14.37 -10.36
C LEU A 124 6.23 13.92 -9.63
N SER A 125 6.19 13.93 -8.29
CA SER A 125 7.28 13.33 -7.52
C SER A 125 7.39 11.82 -7.82
N LEU A 126 8.61 11.29 -7.78
CA LEU A 126 8.86 9.85 -7.94
C LEU A 126 8.01 8.99 -7.01
N ARG A 127 7.81 9.45 -5.78
CA ARG A 127 6.93 8.79 -4.81
C ARG A 127 5.49 8.73 -5.31
N THR A 128 4.98 9.84 -5.85
CA THR A 128 3.61 9.91 -6.37
C THR A 128 3.44 9.00 -7.59
N LYS A 129 4.39 9.02 -8.54
CA LYS A 129 4.39 8.10 -9.69
C LYS A 129 4.33 6.64 -9.23
N ASN A 130 5.16 6.27 -8.26
CA ASN A 130 5.19 4.92 -7.71
C ASN A 130 3.91 4.55 -6.91
N ASP A 131 3.24 5.50 -6.29
CA ASP A 131 1.98 5.26 -5.60
C ASP A 131 0.81 5.08 -6.59
N ILE A 132 0.84 5.76 -7.75
CA ILE A 132 -0.09 5.54 -8.86
C ILE A 132 0.15 4.16 -9.49
N TYR A 133 1.40 3.80 -9.74
CA TYR A 133 1.79 2.48 -10.22
C TYR A 133 1.30 1.34 -9.31
N LYS A 134 1.49 1.46 -7.99
CA LYS A 134 0.99 0.46 -7.02
C LYS A 134 -0.54 0.36 -7.05
N PHE A 135 -1.22 1.48 -7.25
CA PHE A 135 -2.66 1.53 -7.36
C PHE A 135 -3.16 0.76 -8.59
N LEU A 136 -2.59 1.00 -9.77
CA LEU A 136 -2.90 0.22 -10.97
C LEU A 136 -2.62 -1.27 -10.74
N LYS A 137 -1.45 -1.61 -10.18
CA LYS A 137 -1.08 -2.99 -9.89
C LYS A 137 -2.06 -3.68 -8.95
N SER A 138 -2.64 -2.97 -7.99
CA SER A 138 -3.63 -3.54 -7.07
C SER A 138 -4.95 -3.88 -7.77
N ILE A 139 -5.36 -3.10 -8.77
CA ILE A 139 -6.56 -3.37 -9.59
C ILE A 139 -6.32 -4.59 -10.49
N LEU A 140 -5.15 -4.66 -11.15
CA LEU A 140 -4.79 -5.83 -11.96
C LEU A 140 -4.73 -7.12 -11.11
N ASN A 141 -4.12 -7.03 -9.92
CA ASN A 141 -4.09 -8.17 -8.98
C ASN A 141 -5.49 -8.63 -8.56
N PHE A 142 -6.42 -7.68 -8.41
CA PHE A 142 -7.82 -8.01 -8.14
C PHE A 142 -8.43 -8.77 -9.32
N GLY A 143 -8.21 -8.30 -10.54
CA GLY A 143 -8.67 -8.98 -11.76
C GLY A 143 -8.13 -10.40 -11.90
N VAL A 144 -6.84 -10.61 -11.60
CA VAL A 144 -6.25 -11.96 -11.57
C VAL A 144 -6.87 -12.84 -10.49
N LYS A 145 -7.08 -12.29 -9.29
CA LYS A 145 -7.55 -13.07 -8.14
C LYS A 145 -9.03 -13.48 -8.24
N TRP A 146 -9.87 -12.58 -8.74
CA TRP A 146 -11.32 -12.74 -8.68
C TRP A 146 -11.98 -13.07 -10.02
N HIS A 147 -11.31 -12.74 -11.14
CA HIS A 147 -11.81 -12.95 -12.50
C HIS A 147 -10.87 -13.80 -13.36
N GLU A 148 -9.78 -14.31 -12.80
CA GLU A 148 -8.80 -15.16 -13.49
C GLU A 148 -8.20 -14.52 -14.76
N PHE A 149 -8.22 -13.18 -14.88
CA PHE A 149 -7.63 -12.48 -16.00
C PHE A 149 -6.12 -12.67 -16.08
N ASN A 150 -5.61 -12.77 -17.30
CA ASN A 150 -4.18 -12.95 -17.55
C ASN A 150 -3.51 -11.61 -17.91
N PHE A 151 -2.66 -11.09 -17.05
CA PHE A 151 -1.87 -9.89 -17.27
C PHE A 151 -0.35 -10.15 -17.27
N ILE A 152 0.07 -11.38 -17.61
CA ILE A 152 1.46 -11.81 -17.44
C ILE A 152 2.43 -10.94 -18.25
N ASP A 153 2.09 -10.58 -19.48
CA ASP A 153 2.92 -9.74 -20.34
C ASP A 153 3.07 -8.33 -19.74
N VAL A 154 2.00 -7.82 -19.13
CA VAL A 154 2.02 -6.55 -18.44
C VAL A 154 2.88 -6.64 -17.18
N TYR A 155 2.71 -7.69 -16.36
CA TYR A 155 3.51 -7.85 -15.13
C TYR A 155 5.00 -8.02 -15.39
N ASN A 156 5.38 -8.72 -16.45
CA ASN A 156 6.79 -8.89 -16.84
C ASN A 156 7.47 -7.55 -17.19
N LYS A 157 6.69 -6.58 -17.67
CA LYS A 157 7.18 -5.23 -17.99
C LYS A 157 7.06 -4.27 -16.81
N MET A 158 6.14 -4.53 -15.88
CA MET A 158 5.87 -3.63 -14.76
C MET A 158 7.06 -3.45 -13.83
N THR A 159 7.75 -2.32 -13.95
CA THR A 159 8.82 -1.89 -13.06
C THR A 159 8.44 -0.59 -12.36
N LYS A 160 9.04 -0.33 -11.20
CA LYS A 160 8.85 0.94 -10.50
C LYS A 160 9.58 2.04 -11.25
N PHE A 161 8.98 3.23 -11.23
CA PHE A 161 9.71 4.43 -11.66
C PHE A 161 10.95 4.63 -10.79
N THR A 162 12.08 4.92 -11.43
CA THR A 162 13.36 5.18 -10.78
C THR A 162 13.92 6.50 -11.27
N ASP A 163 14.63 7.20 -10.42
CA ASP A 163 15.41 8.36 -10.79
C ASP A 163 16.89 8.04 -10.50
N PRO A 164 17.68 7.78 -11.53
CA PRO A 164 19.10 7.46 -11.35
C PRO A 164 19.91 8.58 -10.70
N THR A 165 19.38 9.83 -10.76
CA THR A 165 20.03 11.02 -10.20
C THR A 165 19.56 11.34 -8.78
N ALA A 166 18.56 10.63 -8.29
CA ALA A 166 18.01 10.87 -6.96
C ALA A 166 18.98 10.47 -5.88
N HIS A 167 19.66 11.44 -5.30
CA HIS A 167 20.41 11.24 -4.06
C HIS A 167 19.44 11.03 -2.89
N ARG A 168 19.76 10.06 -2.05
CA ARG A 168 18.99 9.83 -0.82
C ARG A 168 19.19 11.04 0.08
N LYS A 169 18.12 11.85 0.24
CA LYS A 169 18.17 12.97 1.19
C LYS A 169 18.46 12.42 2.58
N GLU A 170 19.48 12.93 3.20
CA GLU A 170 19.70 12.71 4.62
C GLU A 170 18.52 13.26 5.42
N MET A 171 18.15 12.55 6.46
CA MET A 171 17.03 12.96 7.31
C MET A 171 17.48 14.11 8.20
N SER A 172 16.89 15.29 7.99
CA SER A 172 17.12 16.43 8.87
C SER A 172 16.37 16.22 10.19
N TYR A 173 17.02 16.55 11.29
CA TYR A 173 16.43 16.56 12.61
C TYR A 173 16.92 17.80 13.38
N TYR A 174 16.13 18.21 14.35
CA TYR A 174 16.53 19.29 15.26
C TYR A 174 17.36 18.70 16.40
N THR A 175 18.57 19.23 16.60
CA THR A 175 19.30 19.01 17.84
C THR A 175 18.58 19.71 18.99
N TYR A 176 18.97 19.43 20.23
CA TYR A 176 18.37 20.11 21.37
C TYR A 176 18.59 21.62 21.33
N GLU A 177 19.78 22.05 20.92
CA GLU A 177 20.12 23.49 20.80
C GLU A 177 19.34 24.16 19.66
N ASP A 178 19.16 23.46 18.51
CA ASP A 178 18.31 23.96 17.43
C ASP A 178 16.86 24.10 17.88
N PHE A 179 16.36 23.13 18.64
CA PHE A 179 15.02 23.18 19.17
C PHE A 179 14.83 24.32 20.18
N LYS A 180 15.78 24.55 21.09
CA LYS A 180 15.75 25.68 22.01
C LYS A 180 15.68 27.03 21.28
N LYS A 181 16.51 27.18 20.25
CA LYS A 181 16.50 28.38 19.41
C LYS A 181 15.15 28.52 18.68
N PHE A 182 14.64 27.43 18.11
CA PHE A 182 13.34 27.42 17.43
C PHE A 182 12.21 27.83 18.37
N ILE A 183 12.13 27.24 19.56
CA ILE A 183 11.03 27.46 20.50
C ILE A 183 11.06 28.85 21.12
N SER A 184 12.23 29.52 21.16
CA SER A 184 12.34 30.90 21.66
C SER A 184 11.62 31.93 20.79
N TYR A 185 11.28 31.57 19.55
CA TYR A 185 10.48 32.41 18.64
C TYR A 185 8.96 32.18 18.77
N ALA A 186 8.52 31.28 19.65
CA ALA A 186 7.10 31.08 19.88
C ALA A 186 6.46 32.33 20.52
N GLN A 187 5.44 32.89 19.87
CA GLN A 187 4.80 34.14 20.28
C GLN A 187 3.81 33.97 21.43
N ASP A 188 3.30 32.78 21.63
CA ASP A 188 2.33 32.46 22.66
C ASP A 188 2.59 31.07 23.27
N LEU A 189 2.08 30.88 24.49
CA LEU A 189 2.28 29.67 25.27
C LEU A 189 1.69 28.43 24.58
N LYS A 190 0.54 28.57 23.90
CA LYS A 190 -0.11 27.46 23.20
C LYS A 190 0.74 26.95 22.05
N THR A 191 1.32 27.86 21.27
CA THR A 191 2.26 27.53 20.18
C THR A 191 3.49 26.86 20.74
N LYS A 192 4.07 27.41 21.83
CA LYS A 192 5.21 26.83 22.52
C LYS A 192 4.95 25.38 22.94
N VAL A 193 3.91 25.15 23.73
CA VAL A 193 3.51 23.83 24.24
C VAL A 193 3.21 22.85 23.10
N THR A 194 2.60 23.32 22.02
CA THR A 194 2.31 22.49 20.84
C THR A 194 3.61 21.88 20.26
N PHE A 195 4.63 22.69 20.06
CA PHE A 195 5.91 22.21 19.52
C PHE A 195 6.72 21.40 20.55
N GLU A 196 6.65 21.76 21.82
CA GLU A 196 7.27 20.98 22.90
C GLU A 196 6.71 19.55 22.99
N ILE A 197 5.39 19.38 22.88
CA ILE A 197 4.75 18.06 22.84
C ILE A 197 5.27 17.27 21.64
N LEU A 198 5.38 17.89 20.45
CA LEU A 198 5.91 17.23 19.27
C LEU A 198 7.36 16.80 19.45
N TYR A 199 8.19 17.65 20.02
CA TYR A 199 9.60 17.40 20.20
C TYR A 199 9.90 16.40 21.32
N TYR A 200 9.38 16.63 22.53
CA TYR A 200 9.68 15.79 23.69
C TYR A 200 8.91 14.47 23.73
N CYS A 201 7.68 14.47 23.23
CA CYS A 201 6.82 13.28 23.28
C CYS A 201 6.75 12.52 21.95
N GLY A 202 7.26 13.07 20.86
CA GLY A 202 7.28 12.41 19.55
C GLY A 202 5.89 12.03 19.00
N LEU A 203 4.88 12.88 19.25
CA LEU A 203 3.54 12.65 18.75
C LEU A 203 3.45 12.89 17.25
N ARG A 204 2.65 12.07 16.57
CA ARG A 204 2.26 12.39 15.20
C ARG A 204 1.30 13.57 15.16
N LYS A 205 1.32 14.36 14.07
CA LYS A 205 0.42 15.52 13.91
C LYS A 205 -1.06 15.21 14.19
N GLY A 206 -1.55 14.04 13.78
CA GLY A 206 -2.92 13.60 14.03
C GLY A 206 -3.19 13.26 15.50
N GLU A 207 -2.23 12.69 16.19
CA GLU A 207 -2.29 12.37 17.62
C GLU A 207 -2.31 13.66 18.45
N LEU A 208 -1.41 14.60 18.14
CA LEU A 208 -1.39 15.91 18.79
C LEU A 208 -2.73 16.65 18.64
N LYS A 209 -3.30 16.69 17.44
CA LYS A 209 -4.59 17.37 17.19
C LYS A 209 -5.78 16.71 17.93
N ALA A 210 -5.65 15.45 18.30
CA ALA A 210 -6.67 14.72 19.03
C ALA A 210 -6.50 14.78 20.56
N LEU A 211 -5.38 15.33 21.01
CA LEU A 211 -5.04 15.38 22.42
C LEU A 211 -6.01 16.27 23.20
N THR A 212 -6.41 15.82 24.36
CA THR A 212 -7.28 16.54 25.29
C THR A 212 -6.67 16.54 26.69
N TRP A 213 -7.12 17.45 27.55
CA TRP A 213 -6.67 17.50 28.96
C TRP A 213 -6.90 16.17 29.70
N LYS A 214 -7.90 15.38 29.31
CA LYS A 214 -8.19 14.05 29.88
C LYS A 214 -7.13 13.01 29.57
N ASP A 215 -6.29 13.25 28.56
CA ASP A 215 -5.21 12.35 28.16
C ASP A 215 -3.90 12.67 28.89
N ILE A 216 -3.87 13.74 29.72
CA ILE A 216 -2.67 14.21 30.44
C ILE A 216 -2.85 13.94 31.94
N TYR A 217 -1.97 13.11 32.49
CA TYR A 217 -1.98 12.75 33.91
C TYR A 217 -0.84 13.51 34.61
N PHE A 218 -1.15 14.69 35.16
CA PHE A 218 -0.20 15.62 35.74
C PHE A 218 0.59 15.00 36.91
N ASP A 219 -0.10 14.27 37.81
CA ASP A 219 0.50 13.65 38.98
C ASP A 219 1.52 12.57 38.61
N LYS A 220 1.21 11.79 37.57
CA LYS A 220 2.06 10.71 37.06
C LYS A 220 3.09 11.20 36.04
N ARG A 221 2.99 12.44 35.56
CA ARG A 221 3.81 13.02 34.49
C ARG A 221 3.82 12.17 33.23
N ILE A 222 2.65 11.74 32.78
CA ILE A 222 2.49 10.93 31.58
C ILE A 222 1.35 11.45 30.70
N LEU A 223 1.47 11.16 29.41
CA LEU A 223 0.52 11.47 28.37
C LEU A 223 0.07 10.16 27.71
N SER A 224 -1.25 9.98 27.57
CA SER A 224 -1.82 8.80 26.91
C SER A 224 -2.16 9.11 25.44
N VAL A 225 -1.52 8.41 24.52
CA VAL A 225 -1.81 8.48 23.08
C VAL A 225 -2.72 7.32 22.72
N ASN A 226 -4.01 7.59 22.53
CA ASN A 226 -5.03 6.55 22.27
C ASN A 226 -5.91 6.83 21.05
N LYS A 227 -5.85 8.03 20.48
CA LYS A 227 -6.67 8.49 19.36
C LYS A 227 -5.90 9.41 18.44
N GLN A 228 -6.41 9.63 17.24
CA GLN A 228 -5.90 10.61 16.30
C GLN A 228 -7.05 11.36 15.62
N LEU A 229 -6.80 12.59 15.21
CA LEU A 229 -7.69 13.37 14.38
C LEU A 229 -7.24 13.23 12.90
N THR A 230 -8.15 12.70 12.10
CA THR A 230 -7.90 12.41 10.69
C THR A 230 -8.71 13.35 9.82
N GLN A 231 -8.07 13.98 8.83
CA GLN A 231 -8.76 14.77 7.82
C GLN A 231 -9.30 13.84 6.73
N LEU A 232 -10.62 13.86 6.52
CA LEU A 232 -11.31 12.98 5.56
C LEU A 232 -11.35 13.52 4.14
N ASN A 233 -11.24 14.85 3.96
CA ASN A 233 -11.25 15.50 2.65
C ASN A 233 -10.58 16.88 2.71
N ASN A 234 -10.36 17.47 1.51
CA ASN A 234 -9.76 18.80 1.41
C ASN A 234 -10.69 19.94 1.91
N LYS A 235 -11.95 19.65 2.22
CA LYS A 235 -12.93 20.64 2.72
C LYS A 235 -12.91 20.79 4.23
N GLY A 236 -11.87 20.26 4.91
CA GLY A 236 -11.69 20.45 6.35
C GLY A 236 -12.54 19.57 7.25
N LYS A 237 -13.18 18.53 6.72
CA LYS A 237 -13.89 17.56 7.56
C LYS A 237 -12.87 16.69 8.30
N PHE A 238 -12.92 16.74 9.62
CA PHE A 238 -12.08 15.94 10.51
C PHE A 238 -12.92 14.92 11.27
N GLU A 239 -12.32 13.78 11.57
CA GLU A 239 -12.94 12.72 12.34
C GLU A 239 -11.95 12.13 13.32
N PHE A 240 -12.42 11.86 14.54
CA PHE A 240 -11.64 11.08 15.49
C PHE A 240 -11.62 9.63 15.03
N SER A 241 -10.44 9.06 14.99
CA SER A 241 -10.24 7.66 14.68
C SER A 241 -9.27 7.02 15.66
N ASP A 242 -9.39 5.71 15.81
CA ASP A 242 -8.38 4.94 16.51
C ASP A 242 -7.00 5.11 15.85
N THR A 243 -5.95 4.95 16.62
CA THR A 243 -4.58 4.95 16.12
C THR A 243 -4.42 3.90 15.01
N LYS A 244 -3.45 4.10 14.12
CA LYS A 244 -3.28 3.30 12.89
C LYS A 244 -3.11 1.79 13.16
N THR A 245 -2.49 1.42 14.27
CA THR A 245 -2.27 0.05 14.72
C THR A 245 -2.55 -0.06 16.21
N LYS A 246 -2.80 -1.26 16.73
CA LYS A 246 -2.96 -1.49 18.17
C LYS A 246 -1.74 -1.03 18.96
N ASP A 247 -0.55 -1.24 18.44
CA ASP A 247 0.74 -0.84 19.05
C ASP A 247 0.98 0.67 19.04
N SER A 248 0.13 1.45 18.36
CA SER A 248 0.22 2.92 18.38
C SER A 248 -0.42 3.54 19.63
N LYS A 249 -1.20 2.77 20.41
CA LYS A 249 -1.66 3.20 21.73
C LYS A 249 -0.50 3.07 22.70
N ARG A 250 -0.06 4.19 23.25
CA ARG A 250 1.11 4.23 24.11
C ARG A 250 1.00 5.30 25.18
N ILE A 251 1.78 5.13 26.22
CA ILE A 251 1.98 6.12 27.29
C ILE A 251 3.36 6.74 27.07
N VAL A 252 3.43 8.07 27.15
CA VAL A 252 4.67 8.82 26.93
C VAL A 252 4.95 9.64 28.19
N PRO A 253 6.17 9.60 28.73
CA PRO A 253 6.55 10.45 29.87
C PRO A 253 6.63 11.92 29.44
N ILE A 254 6.27 12.81 30.37
CA ILE A 254 6.33 14.27 30.19
C ILE A 254 7.53 14.81 30.95
N THR A 255 8.37 15.62 30.27
CA THR A 255 9.51 16.30 30.89
C THR A 255 9.01 17.36 31.91
N LYS A 256 9.86 17.71 32.90
CA LYS A 256 9.50 18.73 33.89
C LYS A 256 9.19 20.09 33.25
N VAL A 257 9.93 20.46 32.21
CA VAL A 257 9.73 21.73 31.49
C VAL A 257 8.34 21.76 30.86
N LEU A 258 8.03 20.77 30.02
CA LEU A 258 6.72 20.67 29.37
C LEU A 258 5.58 20.57 30.38
N LEU A 259 5.79 19.91 31.52
CA LEU A 259 4.76 19.79 32.57
C LEU A 259 4.37 21.15 33.15
N ASN A 260 5.36 22.02 33.39
CA ASN A 260 5.13 23.36 33.90
C ASN A 260 4.35 24.22 32.90
N ASP A 261 4.78 24.21 31.64
CA ASP A 261 4.12 24.95 30.57
C ASP A 261 2.69 24.42 30.30
N LEU A 262 2.44 23.11 30.45
CA LEU A 262 1.10 22.54 30.37
C LEU A 262 0.20 22.98 31.52
N LYS A 263 0.73 23.09 32.75
CA LYS A 263 -0.03 23.60 33.91
C LYS A 263 -0.42 25.06 33.74
N GLU A 264 0.53 25.87 33.24
CA GLU A 264 0.29 27.28 32.94
C GLU A 264 -0.75 27.45 31.83
N LEU A 265 -0.71 26.59 30.78
CA LEU A 265 -1.69 26.63 29.70
C LEU A 265 -3.08 26.18 30.13
N GLN A 266 -3.20 25.39 31.21
CA GLN A 266 -4.49 24.89 31.75
C GLN A 266 -5.15 25.90 32.70
N SER A 267 -4.33 26.75 33.39
CA SER A 267 -4.82 27.78 34.31
C SER A 267 -5.55 28.90 33.57
#